data_12bee815b349d64fa70613d219eade30
#
_entry.id   12bee815b349d64fa70613d219eade30
#
_cell.length_a   1.000
_cell.length_b   1.000
_cell.length_c   1.000
_cell.angle_alpha   90.00
_cell.angle_beta   90.00
_cell.angle_gamma   90.00
#
_symmetry.space_group_name_H-M   'P 1'
#
loop_
_entity.id
_entity.type
_entity.pdbx_description
1 polymer ?
#
loop_
_entity_poly.entity_id
_entity_poly.type
_entity_poly.pdbx_seq_one_letter_code
_entity_poly.pdbx_strand_id
1 'polypeptide(L)'
;SLVILIVLAASFVMRILRQPLIIGYIISGIIVGPYFFGMLPGIKEIQIFSEFGVAFLLFIVGLHLSPKIVKEVGRISLITGLGQIFFTTLVGYFIGILLGYTPLTSLYIAIALTFSSTIIILKLLSDKGDLDNLYGKISIGFLLVQDFIAILVIIIISSYSKGADFVSIVGITLLKGTFLV
;
A
#
# COMPACT_ATOMS: atom_id res chain seq x y z
N SER A 1 -13.09 -23.35 -12.55
CA SER A 1 -11.72 -23.49 -13.07
C SER A 1 -10.78 -23.98 -11.97
N LEU A 2 -9.71 -24.68 -12.35
CA LEU A 2 -8.74 -25.31 -11.43
C LEU A 2 -8.08 -24.26 -10.49
N VAL A 3 -7.86 -23.05 -11.00
CA VAL A 3 -7.31 -21.92 -10.22
C VAL A 3 -8.17 -21.61 -8.99
N ILE A 4 -9.48 -21.56 -9.15
CA ILE A 4 -10.40 -21.29 -8.03
C ILE A 4 -10.33 -22.41 -6.98
N LEU A 5 -10.22 -23.67 -7.42
CA LEU A 5 -10.06 -24.80 -6.50
C LEU A 5 -8.78 -24.71 -5.69
N ILE A 6 -7.65 -24.34 -6.32
CA ILE A 6 -6.37 -24.15 -5.62
C ILE A 6 -6.46 -23.00 -4.61
N VAL A 7 -7.08 -21.87 -5.00
CA VAL A 7 -7.28 -20.72 -4.09
C VAL A 7 -8.16 -21.12 -2.90
N LEU A 8 -9.26 -21.84 -3.13
CA LEU A 8 -10.15 -22.31 -2.08
C LEU A 8 -9.44 -23.30 -1.14
N ALA A 9 -8.68 -24.24 -1.69
CA ALA A 9 -7.93 -25.22 -0.91
C ALA A 9 -6.88 -24.56 -0.03
N ALA A 10 -6.08 -23.64 -0.60
CA ALA A 10 -5.07 -22.90 0.15
C ALA A 10 -5.71 -22.00 1.24
N SER A 11 -6.81 -21.33 0.91
CA SER A 11 -7.56 -20.52 1.89
C SER A 11 -8.13 -21.35 3.00
N PHE A 12 -8.65 -22.55 2.71
CA PHE A 12 -9.14 -23.49 3.70
C PHE A 12 -8.03 -23.97 4.65
N VAL A 13 -6.86 -24.30 4.11
CA VAL A 13 -5.67 -24.65 4.90
C VAL A 13 -5.26 -23.49 5.83
N MET A 14 -5.20 -22.27 5.31
CA MET A 14 -4.86 -21.10 6.14
C MET A 14 -5.88 -20.88 7.26
N ARG A 15 -7.16 -21.12 6.98
CA ARG A 15 -8.22 -21.02 7.99
C ARG A 15 -8.05 -22.05 9.11
N ILE A 16 -7.71 -23.30 8.78
CA ILE A 16 -7.40 -24.36 9.76
C ILE A 16 -6.18 -23.96 10.60
N LEU A 17 -5.16 -23.42 9.98
CA LEU A 17 -3.93 -22.97 10.62
C LEU A 17 -4.11 -21.65 11.39
N ARG A 18 -5.33 -21.07 11.39
CA ARG A 18 -5.64 -19.74 11.98
C ARG A 18 -4.72 -18.62 11.46
N GLN A 19 -4.29 -18.73 10.22
CA GLN A 19 -3.47 -17.73 9.55
C GLN A 19 -4.34 -16.80 8.69
N PRO A 20 -3.88 -15.56 8.40
CA PRO A 20 -4.58 -14.66 7.50
C PRO A 20 -4.80 -15.27 6.12
N LEU A 21 -6.00 -15.11 5.55
CA LEU A 21 -6.36 -15.65 4.24
C LEU A 21 -5.47 -15.15 3.11
N ILE A 22 -4.92 -13.93 3.26
CA ILE A 22 -4.02 -13.33 2.27
C ILE A 22 -2.79 -14.19 2.00
N ILE A 23 -2.28 -14.91 3.01
CA ILE A 23 -1.17 -15.85 2.83
C ILE A 23 -1.58 -16.97 1.87
N GLY A 24 -2.81 -17.49 2.01
CA GLY A 24 -3.36 -18.49 1.10
C GLY A 24 -3.45 -17.98 -0.33
N TYR A 25 -3.85 -16.72 -0.52
CA TYR A 25 -3.90 -16.11 -1.86
C TYR A 25 -2.52 -15.96 -2.49
N ILE A 26 -1.52 -15.53 -1.72
CA ILE A 26 -0.14 -15.41 -2.18
C ILE A 26 0.42 -16.79 -2.58
N ILE A 27 0.28 -17.79 -1.71
CA ILE A 27 0.73 -19.16 -1.98
C ILE A 27 0.04 -19.71 -3.22
N SER A 28 -1.27 -19.53 -3.36
CA SER A 28 -2.03 -19.93 -4.56
C SER A 28 -1.49 -19.27 -5.82
N GLY A 29 -1.18 -17.96 -5.75
CA GLY A 29 -0.60 -17.22 -6.86
C GLY A 29 0.77 -17.75 -7.29
N ILE A 30 1.61 -18.16 -6.35
CA ILE A 30 2.91 -18.78 -6.62
C ILE A 30 2.72 -20.14 -7.27
N ILE A 31 1.81 -20.99 -6.75
CA ILE A 31 1.55 -22.35 -7.27
C ILE A 31 1.01 -22.29 -8.69
N VAL A 32 0.04 -21.43 -8.96
CA VAL A 32 -0.62 -21.30 -10.26
C VAL A 32 0.22 -20.51 -11.26
N GLY A 33 1.15 -19.68 -10.74
CA GLY A 33 1.99 -18.77 -11.50
C GLY A 33 2.97 -19.47 -12.44
N PRO A 34 3.70 -18.68 -13.26
CA PRO A 34 4.57 -19.19 -14.31
C PRO A 34 5.76 -20.01 -13.80
N TYR A 35 6.13 -19.85 -12.53
CA TYR A 35 7.30 -20.55 -11.95
C TYR A 35 7.00 -21.97 -11.48
N PHE A 36 5.73 -22.34 -11.27
CA PHE A 36 5.37 -23.68 -10.77
C PHE A 36 4.57 -24.45 -11.82
N PHE A 37 3.29 -24.20 -11.94
CA PHE A 37 2.43 -24.94 -12.88
C PHE A 37 2.19 -24.21 -14.22
N GLY A 38 2.50 -22.94 -14.34
CA GLY A 38 2.30 -22.16 -15.56
C GLY A 38 0.87 -22.18 -16.09
N MET A 39 -0.13 -22.30 -15.18
CA MET A 39 -1.53 -22.47 -15.57
C MET A 39 -2.21 -21.20 -16.04
N LEU A 40 -1.52 -20.07 -15.99
CA LEU A 40 -2.04 -18.75 -16.33
C LEU A 40 -1.53 -18.31 -17.70
N PRO A 41 -2.29 -18.54 -18.78
CA PRO A 41 -1.85 -18.21 -20.12
C PRO A 41 -1.86 -16.69 -20.44
N GLY A 42 -2.47 -15.87 -19.58
CA GLY A 42 -2.62 -14.43 -19.81
C GLY A 42 -2.32 -13.62 -18.57
N ILE A 43 -1.07 -13.16 -18.40
CA ILE A 43 -0.69 -12.27 -17.29
C ILE A 43 -1.45 -10.93 -17.38
N LYS A 44 -1.75 -10.45 -18.60
CA LYS A 44 -2.45 -9.18 -18.81
C LYS A 44 -3.89 -9.21 -18.36
N GLU A 45 -4.64 -10.27 -18.62
CA GLU A 45 -6.02 -10.43 -18.19
C GLU A 45 -6.13 -10.46 -16.67
N ILE A 46 -5.20 -11.16 -16.00
CA ILE A 46 -5.15 -11.23 -14.54
C ILE A 46 -4.81 -9.87 -13.94
N GLN A 47 -3.91 -9.12 -14.56
CA GLN A 47 -3.58 -7.78 -14.13
C GLN A 47 -4.80 -6.86 -14.16
N ILE A 48 -5.59 -6.88 -15.23
CA ILE A 48 -6.83 -6.11 -15.34
C ILE A 48 -7.80 -6.47 -14.22
N PHE A 49 -8.05 -7.77 -13.98
CA PHE A 49 -8.92 -8.21 -12.88
C PHE A 49 -8.38 -7.81 -11.51
N SER A 50 -7.07 -7.85 -11.31
CA SER A 50 -6.41 -7.38 -10.08
C SER A 50 -6.65 -5.90 -9.85
N GLU A 51 -6.46 -5.05 -10.87
CA GLU A 51 -6.70 -3.61 -10.81
C GLU A 51 -8.16 -3.28 -10.47
N PHE A 52 -9.13 -3.99 -11.07
CA PHE A 52 -10.54 -3.87 -10.71
C PHE A 52 -10.78 -4.29 -9.25
N GLY A 53 -10.22 -5.42 -8.81
CA GLY A 53 -10.37 -5.90 -7.43
C GLY A 53 -9.84 -4.89 -6.40
N VAL A 54 -8.68 -4.29 -6.68
CA VAL A 54 -8.09 -3.22 -5.85
C VAL A 54 -8.99 -1.98 -5.85
N ALA A 55 -9.47 -1.53 -7.02
CA ALA A 55 -10.35 -0.38 -7.11
C ALA A 55 -11.65 -0.57 -6.31
N PHE A 56 -12.28 -1.75 -6.41
CA PHE A 56 -13.46 -2.08 -5.61
C PHE A 56 -13.17 -2.13 -4.11
N LEU A 57 -12.03 -2.71 -3.70
CA LEU A 57 -11.64 -2.74 -2.29
C LEU A 57 -11.48 -1.33 -1.74
N LEU A 58 -10.74 -0.46 -2.45
CA LEU A 58 -10.54 0.93 -2.06
C LEU A 58 -11.85 1.71 -2.02
N PHE A 59 -12.76 1.46 -2.98
CA PHE A 59 -14.08 2.06 -2.99
C PHE A 59 -14.91 1.67 -1.76
N ILE A 60 -14.96 0.37 -1.41
CA ILE A 60 -15.65 -0.12 -0.21
C ILE A 60 -15.09 0.54 1.04
N VAL A 61 -13.76 0.61 1.17
CA VAL A 61 -13.11 1.28 2.29
C VAL A 61 -13.43 2.78 2.32
N GLY A 62 -13.42 3.45 1.15
CA GLY A 62 -13.81 4.85 1.02
C GLY A 62 -15.22 5.13 1.52
N LEU A 63 -16.17 4.21 1.26
CA LEU A 63 -17.54 4.31 1.77
C LEU A 63 -17.64 4.23 3.32
N HIS A 64 -16.71 3.52 3.97
CA HIS A 64 -16.64 3.44 5.43
C HIS A 64 -15.97 4.66 6.06
N LEU A 65 -15.23 5.46 5.27
CA LEU A 65 -14.56 6.68 5.74
C LEU A 65 -15.54 7.85 5.78
N SER A 66 -16.29 7.99 6.88
CA SER A 66 -17.11 9.17 7.08
C SER A 66 -16.26 10.38 7.50
N PRO A 67 -16.66 11.63 7.14
CA PRO A 67 -15.99 12.84 7.59
C PRO A 67 -15.88 12.95 9.12
N LYS A 68 -16.81 12.32 9.84
CA LYS A 68 -16.80 12.25 11.31
C LYS A 68 -15.62 11.43 11.81
N ILE A 69 -15.34 10.28 11.20
CA ILE A 69 -14.20 9.42 11.54
C ILE A 69 -12.88 10.19 11.31
N VAL A 70 -12.76 10.88 10.19
CA VAL A 70 -11.57 11.67 9.88
C VAL A 70 -11.33 12.75 10.94
N LYS A 71 -12.38 13.38 11.46
CA LYS A 71 -12.26 14.37 12.56
C LYS A 71 -11.85 13.72 13.89
N GLU A 72 -12.37 12.53 14.19
CA GLU A 72 -12.09 11.83 15.45
C GLU A 72 -10.64 11.31 15.53
N VAL A 73 -10.13 10.73 14.47
CA VAL A 73 -8.80 10.08 14.49
C VAL A 73 -7.73 10.85 13.71
N GLY A 74 -8.09 11.88 12.98
CA GLY A 74 -7.19 12.58 12.04
C GLY A 74 -5.91 13.12 12.71
N ARG A 75 -6.01 13.70 13.90
CA ARG A 75 -4.83 14.20 14.64
C ARG A 75 -3.89 13.05 15.05
N ILE A 76 -4.46 11.96 15.54
CA ILE A 76 -3.67 10.79 15.96
C ILE A 76 -3.03 10.15 14.73
N SER A 77 -3.80 9.97 13.67
CA SER A 77 -3.32 9.41 12.39
C SER A 77 -2.20 10.25 11.78
N LEU A 78 -2.31 11.57 11.83
CA LEU A 78 -1.29 12.49 11.34
C LEU A 78 0.01 12.36 12.14
N ILE A 79 -0.08 12.42 13.47
CA ILE A 79 1.11 12.32 14.35
C ILE A 79 1.76 10.94 14.19
N THR A 80 0.96 9.88 14.18
CA THR A 80 1.46 8.50 14.02
C THR A 80 2.07 8.30 12.63
N GLY A 81 1.42 8.77 11.57
CA GLY A 81 1.90 8.64 10.19
C GLY A 81 3.21 9.40 9.97
N LEU A 82 3.27 10.68 10.36
CA LEU A 82 4.50 11.47 10.26
C LEU A 82 5.62 10.92 11.13
N GLY A 83 5.30 10.53 12.37
CA GLY A 83 6.27 9.95 13.31
C GLY A 83 6.86 8.64 12.77
N GLN A 84 6.01 7.77 12.22
CA GLN A 84 6.44 6.50 11.61
C GLN A 84 7.32 6.75 10.38
N ILE A 85 6.94 7.66 9.48
CA ILE A 85 7.73 8.01 8.30
C ILE A 85 9.11 8.51 8.74
N PHE A 86 9.16 9.47 9.66
CA PHE A 86 10.41 10.03 10.15
C PHE A 86 11.30 8.97 10.80
N PHE A 87 10.75 8.20 11.74
CA PHE A 87 11.49 7.18 12.47
C PHE A 87 12.01 6.07 11.55
N THR A 88 11.16 5.53 10.68
CA THR A 88 11.55 4.45 9.78
C THR A 88 12.59 4.91 8.77
N THR A 89 12.44 6.13 8.22
CA THR A 89 13.44 6.70 7.31
C THR A 89 14.76 6.93 8.01
N LEU A 90 14.75 7.46 9.23
CA LEU A 90 15.97 7.71 10.01
C LEU A 90 16.71 6.40 10.30
N VAL A 91 16.02 5.41 10.85
CA VAL A 91 16.60 4.10 11.19
C VAL A 91 17.07 3.38 9.92
N GLY A 92 16.24 3.35 8.87
CA GLY A 92 16.59 2.74 7.58
C GLY A 92 17.81 3.39 6.94
N TYR A 93 17.95 4.71 7.04
CA TYR A 93 19.10 5.44 6.55
C TYR A 93 20.40 5.01 7.25
N PHE A 94 20.39 4.96 8.58
CA PHE A 94 21.56 4.52 9.35
C PHE A 94 21.92 3.06 9.07
N ILE A 95 20.92 2.18 8.94
CA ILE A 95 21.16 0.78 8.55
C ILE A 95 21.81 0.72 7.16
N GLY A 96 21.33 1.51 6.20
CA GLY A 96 21.91 1.58 4.86
C GLY A 96 23.37 2.01 4.87
N ILE A 97 23.73 3.03 5.66
CA ILE A 97 25.13 3.47 5.85
C ILE A 97 25.98 2.35 6.47
N LEU A 98 25.47 1.67 7.51
CA LEU A 98 26.17 0.56 8.15
C LEU A 98 26.43 -0.63 7.21
N LEU A 99 25.52 -0.84 6.25
CA LEU A 99 25.67 -1.86 5.19
C LEU A 99 26.62 -1.43 4.06
N GLY A 100 27.22 -0.23 4.15
CA GLY A 100 28.20 0.28 3.18
C GLY A 100 27.59 0.94 1.94
N TYR A 101 26.31 1.24 1.91
CA TYR A 101 25.69 2.01 0.82
C TYR A 101 26.09 3.49 0.89
N THR A 102 26.09 4.16 -0.26
CA THR A 102 26.29 5.62 -0.31
C THR A 102 25.16 6.35 0.43
N PRO A 103 25.40 7.55 0.98
CA PRO A 103 24.37 8.32 1.69
C PRO A 103 23.10 8.52 0.87
N LEU A 104 23.24 8.80 -0.44
CA LEU A 104 22.10 9.00 -1.33
C LEU A 104 21.31 7.69 -1.54
N THR A 105 21.99 6.58 -1.78
CA THR A 105 21.36 5.25 -1.92
C THR A 105 20.65 4.84 -0.63
N SER A 106 21.31 5.04 0.53
CA SER A 106 20.72 4.75 1.84
C SER A 106 19.44 5.55 2.08
N LEU A 107 19.42 6.83 1.69
CA LEU A 107 18.25 7.68 1.81
C LEU A 107 17.09 7.17 0.93
N TYR A 108 17.35 6.84 -0.34
CA TYR A 108 16.32 6.33 -1.23
C TYR A 108 15.74 5.00 -0.75
N ILE A 109 16.59 4.06 -0.29
CA ILE A 109 16.14 2.78 0.25
C ILE A 109 15.31 3.01 1.52
N ALA A 110 15.77 3.87 2.44
CA ALA A 110 15.05 4.17 3.67
C ALA A 110 13.68 4.77 3.41
N ILE A 111 13.57 5.72 2.47
CA ILE A 111 12.28 6.30 2.06
C ILE A 111 11.39 5.22 1.46
N ALA A 112 11.89 4.37 0.56
CA ALA A 112 11.12 3.31 -0.07
C ALA A 112 10.58 2.30 0.95
N LEU A 113 11.37 1.93 1.95
CA LEU A 113 10.97 1.02 3.03
C LEU A 113 9.95 1.62 4.01
N THR A 114 9.80 2.93 4.00
CA THR A 114 8.87 3.63 4.90
C THR A 114 7.41 3.42 4.49
N PHE A 115 7.16 3.24 3.20
CA PHE A 115 5.80 3.09 2.68
C PHE A 115 5.34 1.64 2.74
N SER A 116 4.19 1.43 3.38
CA SER A 116 3.55 0.12 3.50
C SER A 116 2.45 -0.06 2.45
N SER A 117 2.07 -1.32 2.20
CA SER A 117 0.97 -1.61 1.28
C SER A 117 -0.38 -1.36 1.94
N THR A 118 -0.99 -0.23 1.62
CA THR A 118 -2.35 0.15 2.06
C THR A 118 -3.36 -0.94 1.72
N ILE A 119 -3.28 -1.53 0.52
CA ILE A 119 -4.20 -2.58 0.05
C ILE A 119 -4.16 -3.82 0.94
N ILE A 120 -2.96 -4.29 1.29
CA ILE A 120 -2.78 -5.49 2.13
C ILE A 120 -3.37 -5.25 3.53
N ILE A 121 -3.07 -4.10 4.12
CA ILE A 121 -3.56 -3.76 5.46
C ILE A 121 -5.08 -3.61 5.47
N LEU A 122 -5.65 -2.91 4.49
CA LEU A 122 -7.09 -2.76 4.36
C LEU A 122 -7.80 -4.10 4.15
N LYS A 123 -7.26 -4.97 3.30
CA LYS A 123 -7.81 -6.31 3.09
C LYS A 123 -7.77 -7.12 4.38
N LEU A 124 -6.68 -7.06 5.14
CA LEU A 124 -6.55 -7.77 6.42
C LEU A 124 -7.54 -7.27 7.46
N LEU A 125 -7.72 -5.94 7.58
CA LEU A 125 -8.71 -5.34 8.49
C LEU A 125 -10.14 -5.69 8.07
N SER A 126 -10.43 -5.66 6.77
CA SER A 126 -11.72 -6.04 6.22
C SER A 126 -12.05 -7.51 6.49
N ASP A 127 -11.11 -8.42 6.27
CA ASP A 127 -11.30 -9.86 6.50
C ASP A 127 -11.52 -10.20 7.99
N LYS A 128 -10.99 -9.38 8.89
CA LYS A 128 -11.20 -9.49 10.33
C LYS A 128 -12.48 -8.81 10.84
N GLY A 129 -13.13 -7.98 10.01
CA GLY A 129 -14.26 -7.14 10.43
C GLY A 129 -13.86 -5.98 11.35
N ASP A 130 -12.60 -5.54 11.28
CA ASP A 130 -12.00 -4.56 12.20
C ASP A 130 -11.93 -3.13 11.64
N LEU A 131 -12.54 -2.87 10.48
CA LEU A 131 -12.52 -1.54 9.83
C LEU A 131 -13.15 -0.45 10.71
N ASP A 132 -14.20 -0.79 11.47
CA ASP A 132 -14.93 0.16 12.32
C ASP A 132 -14.34 0.31 13.72
N ASN A 133 -13.40 -0.56 14.12
CA ASN A 133 -12.71 -0.47 15.39
C ASN A 133 -11.77 0.73 15.43
N LEU A 134 -11.52 1.25 16.63
CA LEU A 134 -10.67 2.45 16.81
C LEU A 134 -9.29 2.28 16.17
N TYR A 135 -8.64 1.15 16.38
CA TYR A 135 -7.33 0.87 15.78
C TYR A 135 -7.41 0.71 14.26
N GLY A 136 -8.49 0.14 13.72
CA GLY A 136 -8.73 0.07 12.29
C GLY A 136 -8.85 1.46 11.67
N LYS A 137 -9.66 2.34 12.27
CA LYS A 137 -9.82 3.73 11.84
C LYS A 137 -8.51 4.52 11.89
N ILE A 138 -7.73 4.37 12.97
CA ILE A 138 -6.41 5.01 13.10
C ILE A 138 -5.46 4.46 12.04
N SER A 139 -5.45 3.14 11.80
CA SER A 139 -4.61 2.50 10.78
C SER A 139 -4.93 3.03 9.38
N ILE A 140 -6.21 3.11 9.02
CA ILE A 140 -6.64 3.67 7.74
C ILE A 140 -6.20 5.13 7.63
N GLY A 141 -6.40 5.91 8.69
CA GLY A 141 -6.03 7.33 8.70
C GLY A 141 -4.53 7.55 8.50
N PHE A 142 -3.66 6.79 9.19
CA PHE A 142 -2.22 6.98 9.01
C PHE A 142 -1.73 6.48 7.65
N LEU A 143 -2.34 5.42 7.09
CA LEU A 143 -2.03 4.96 5.74
C LEU A 143 -2.35 6.03 4.68
N LEU A 144 -3.49 6.73 4.82
CA LEU A 144 -3.82 7.86 3.95
C LEU A 144 -2.79 8.99 4.05
N VAL A 145 -2.30 9.29 5.26
CA VAL A 145 -1.21 10.26 5.44
C VAL A 145 0.06 9.81 4.75
N GLN A 146 0.43 8.52 4.86
CA GLN A 146 1.58 7.95 4.17
C GLN A 146 1.44 8.07 2.65
N ASP A 147 0.30 7.69 2.09
CA ASP A 147 0.05 7.73 0.65
C ASP A 147 0.17 9.17 0.12
N PHE A 148 -0.39 10.14 0.85
CA PHE A 148 -0.26 11.56 0.49
C PHE A 148 1.21 12.01 0.49
N ILE A 149 1.98 11.64 1.51
CA ILE A 149 3.41 11.98 1.58
C ILE A 149 4.20 11.25 0.50
N ALA A 150 3.85 9.98 0.18
CA ALA A 150 4.47 9.24 -0.90
C ALA A 150 4.36 9.98 -2.24
N ILE A 151 3.17 10.51 -2.55
CA ILE A 151 2.94 11.31 -3.75
C ILE A 151 3.85 12.54 -3.77
N LEU A 152 3.93 13.27 -2.65
CA LEU A 152 4.82 14.44 -2.56
C LEU A 152 6.29 14.08 -2.76
N VAL A 153 6.75 13.00 -2.13
CA VAL A 153 8.14 12.51 -2.26
C VAL A 153 8.44 12.10 -3.70
N ILE A 154 7.54 11.37 -4.37
CA ILE A 154 7.70 10.96 -5.77
C ILE A 154 7.78 12.20 -6.69
N ILE A 155 6.94 13.22 -6.47
CA ILE A 155 6.99 14.47 -7.22
C ILE A 155 8.35 15.15 -7.05
N ILE A 156 8.85 15.25 -5.82
CA ILE A 156 10.15 15.88 -5.51
C ILE A 156 11.29 15.12 -6.21
N ILE A 157 11.33 13.80 -6.07
CA ILE A 157 12.36 12.95 -6.69
C ILE A 157 12.31 13.06 -8.22
N SER A 158 11.13 13.03 -8.81
CA SER A 158 10.94 13.13 -10.27
C SER A 158 11.36 14.49 -10.80
N SER A 159 11.13 15.55 -10.05
CA SER A 159 11.55 16.92 -10.41
C SER A 159 13.06 17.06 -10.38
N TYR A 160 13.71 16.52 -9.36
CA TYR A 160 15.16 16.57 -9.23
C TYR A 160 15.86 15.81 -10.37
N SER A 161 15.31 14.67 -10.78
CA SER A 161 15.87 13.84 -11.86
C SER A 161 15.74 14.46 -13.25
N LYS A 162 14.73 15.32 -13.49
CA LYS A 162 14.45 15.89 -14.82
C LYS A 162 14.96 17.31 -15.02
N GLY A 163 15.56 17.94 -13.99
CA GLY A 163 15.96 19.36 -14.05
C GLY A 163 14.80 20.33 -14.29
N ALA A 164 13.56 19.87 -14.10
CA ALA A 164 12.37 20.68 -14.33
C ALA A 164 12.02 21.50 -13.10
N ASP A 165 11.48 22.70 -13.29
CA ASP A 165 11.05 23.58 -12.21
C ASP A 165 10.02 22.87 -11.33
N PHE A 166 10.40 22.64 -10.07
CA PHE A 166 9.55 22.02 -9.04
C PHE A 166 8.18 22.69 -8.96
N VAL A 167 8.13 24.03 -9.07
CA VAL A 167 6.90 24.83 -9.00
C VAL A 167 5.93 24.47 -10.13
N SER A 168 6.43 24.26 -11.35
CA SER A 168 5.59 23.92 -12.50
C SER A 168 4.99 22.52 -12.39
N ILE A 169 5.75 21.52 -11.90
CA ILE A 169 5.28 20.16 -11.73
C ILE A 169 4.22 20.09 -10.62
N VAL A 170 4.48 20.70 -9.46
CA VAL A 170 3.51 20.76 -8.36
C VAL A 170 2.25 21.50 -8.80
N GLY A 171 2.38 22.63 -9.48
CA GLY A 171 1.24 23.40 -10.01
C GLY A 171 0.38 22.59 -10.97
N ILE A 172 0.97 21.90 -11.94
CA ILE A 172 0.25 21.06 -12.90
C ILE A 172 -0.41 19.86 -12.23
N THR A 173 0.25 19.23 -11.23
CA THR A 173 -0.29 18.07 -10.52
C THR A 173 -1.48 18.47 -9.64
N LEU A 174 -1.39 19.58 -8.93
CA LEU A 174 -2.50 20.14 -8.15
C LEU A 174 -3.67 20.55 -9.05
N LEU A 175 -3.38 21.18 -10.20
CA LEU A 175 -4.39 21.60 -11.17
C LEU A 175 -5.11 20.38 -11.78
N LYS A 176 -4.38 19.34 -12.13
CA LYS A 176 -4.99 18.07 -12.58
C LYS A 176 -5.78 17.37 -11.47
N GLY A 177 -5.30 17.40 -10.22
CA GLY A 177 -6.01 16.84 -9.08
C GLY A 177 -7.34 17.55 -8.78
N THR A 178 -7.39 18.88 -8.90
CA THR A 178 -8.63 19.66 -8.73
C THR A 178 -9.64 19.48 -9.86
N PHE A 179 -9.19 19.04 -11.04
CA PHE A 179 -10.11 18.72 -12.17
C PHE A 179 -10.70 17.31 -12.07
N LEU A 180 -10.13 16.43 -11.23
CA LEU A 180 -10.57 15.04 -11.04
C LEU A 180 -11.54 14.86 -9.86
N VAL A 181 -11.72 15.89 -9.02
CA VAL A 181 -12.66 15.93 -7.89
C VAL A 181 -13.89 16.76 -8.26
#